data_039f270c3d37e6972cf806bb421b732e
#
_entry.id   039f270c3d37e6972cf806bb421b732e
#
_cell.length_a   1.000
_cell.length_b   1.000
_cell.length_c   1.000
_cell.angle_alpha   90.00
_cell.angle_beta   90.00
_cell.angle_gamma   90.00
#
_symmetry.space_group_name_H-M   'P 1'
#
loop_
_entity.id
_entity.type
_entity.pdbx_description
1 polymer ?
#
loop_
_entity_poly.entity_id
_entity_poly.type
_entity_poly.pdbx_seq_one_letter_code
_entity_poly.pdbx_strand_id
1 'polypeptide(L)'
;MQIIKRGDIFFARLPGTEGSEQKGTRPVIVIQNDIGNAHSETLIVIPITSMRKRYLPTHIMIGTDYGIERKSTALAEQIMTIDKSRLVRYVGSVDKRKMDEIDEALKISLDLSE
;
A
#
# COMPACT_ATOMS: atom_id res chain seq x y z
N MET A 1 13.90 3.31 -16.89
CA MET A 1 13.51 2.30 -15.89
C MET A 1 13.27 2.99 -14.55
N GLN A 2 12.19 2.68 -13.91
CA GLN A 2 11.81 3.33 -12.66
C GLN A 2 12.35 2.54 -11.47
N ILE A 3 12.98 3.25 -10.52
CA ILE A 3 13.44 2.64 -9.28
C ILE A 3 12.29 2.67 -8.28
N ILE A 4 11.92 1.51 -7.78
CA ILE A 4 10.83 1.36 -6.82
C ILE A 4 11.42 1.12 -5.45
N LYS A 5 10.97 1.90 -4.47
CA LYS A 5 11.45 1.80 -3.09
C LYS A 5 10.31 1.48 -2.14
N ARG A 6 10.64 0.81 -1.06
CA ARG A 6 9.67 0.55 0.02
C ARG A 6 9.12 1.88 0.53
N GLY A 7 7.82 1.99 0.62
CA GLY A 7 7.15 3.23 1.02
C GLY A 7 6.67 4.08 -0.15
N ASP A 8 7.04 3.73 -1.37
CA ASP A 8 6.54 4.45 -2.55
C ASP A 8 5.06 4.17 -2.75
N ILE A 9 4.35 5.19 -3.24
CA ILE A 9 2.93 5.10 -3.56
C ILE A 9 2.78 5.20 -5.07
N PHE A 10 2.04 4.26 -5.65
CA PHE A 10 1.72 4.24 -7.07
C PHE A 10 0.23 4.04 -7.25
N PHE A 11 -0.35 4.61 -8.31
CA PHE A 11 -1.63 4.11 -8.80
C PHE A 11 -1.37 2.78 -9.50
N ALA A 12 -2.22 1.80 -9.20
CA ALA A 12 -2.10 0.46 -9.76
C ALA A 12 -3.48 -0.10 -10.07
N ARG A 13 -3.54 -1.00 -11.05
CA ARG A 13 -4.77 -1.72 -11.38
C ARG A 13 -4.83 -2.97 -10.52
N LEU A 14 -5.79 -3.00 -9.61
CA LEU A 14 -5.90 -4.09 -8.64
C LEU A 14 -6.78 -5.22 -9.18
N PRO A 15 -6.41 -6.47 -8.90
CA PRO A 15 -7.13 -7.63 -9.43
C PRO A 15 -8.34 -8.06 -8.61
N GLY A 16 -8.70 -7.37 -7.53
CA GLY A 16 -9.81 -7.76 -6.66
C GLY A 16 -11.12 -7.90 -7.42
N THR A 17 -11.86 -8.96 -7.17
CA THR A 17 -13.12 -9.24 -7.86
C THR A 17 -14.24 -9.64 -6.91
N GLU A 18 -13.92 -9.90 -5.65
CA GLU A 18 -14.87 -10.44 -4.68
C GLU A 18 -15.07 -9.51 -3.50
N GLY A 19 -16.33 -9.27 -3.15
CA GLY A 19 -16.73 -8.62 -1.90
C GLY A 19 -15.95 -7.37 -1.53
N SER A 20 -15.28 -7.43 -0.39
CA SER A 20 -14.55 -6.29 0.17
C SER A 20 -13.13 -6.14 -0.36
N GLU A 21 -12.69 -6.97 -1.29
CA GLU A 21 -11.38 -6.81 -1.90
C GLU A 21 -11.31 -5.49 -2.65
N GLN A 22 -10.19 -4.77 -2.46
CA GLN A 22 -9.97 -3.55 -3.22
C GLN A 22 -9.73 -3.89 -4.69
N LYS A 23 -10.32 -3.12 -5.58
CA LYS A 23 -10.27 -3.37 -7.01
C LYS A 23 -10.29 -2.06 -7.78
N GLY A 24 -10.04 -2.16 -9.09
CA GLY A 24 -9.96 -0.99 -9.95
C GLY A 24 -8.63 -0.31 -9.82
N THR A 25 -8.50 0.87 -10.43
CA THR A 25 -7.26 1.67 -10.35
C THR A 25 -7.26 2.45 -9.05
N ARG A 26 -6.32 2.14 -8.17
CA ARG A 26 -6.25 2.74 -6.83
C ARG A 26 -4.80 2.96 -6.43
N PRO A 27 -4.55 3.90 -5.51
CA PRO A 27 -3.20 4.03 -4.98
C PRO A 27 -2.87 2.85 -4.07
N VAL A 28 -1.62 2.42 -4.12
CA VAL A 28 -1.09 1.36 -3.26
C VAL A 28 0.24 1.83 -2.68
N ILE A 29 0.60 1.32 -1.50
CA ILE A 29 1.91 1.56 -0.90
C ILE A 29 2.73 0.29 -1.04
N VAL A 30 3.96 0.43 -1.55
CA VAL A 30 4.90 -0.68 -1.66
C VAL A 30 5.44 -1.00 -0.27
N ILE A 31 5.23 -2.23 0.19
CA ILE A 31 5.72 -2.68 1.50
C ILE A 31 6.81 -3.73 1.38
N GLN A 32 7.05 -4.23 0.17
CA GLN A 32 8.11 -5.20 -0.09
C GLN A 32 9.48 -4.57 0.15
N ASN A 33 10.44 -5.39 0.62
CA ASN A 33 11.81 -4.91 0.85
C ASN A 33 12.46 -4.47 -0.46
N ASP A 34 13.51 -3.63 -0.35
CA ASP A 34 14.11 -3.01 -1.53
C ASP A 34 14.89 -3.99 -2.41
N ILE A 35 15.38 -5.08 -1.86
CA ILE A 35 16.03 -6.11 -2.67
C ILE A 35 14.99 -6.76 -3.58
N GLY A 36 13.84 -7.12 -3.04
CA GLY A 36 12.74 -7.65 -3.83
C GLY A 36 12.26 -6.64 -4.85
N ASN A 37 12.15 -5.37 -4.44
CA ASN A 37 11.71 -4.30 -5.35
C ASN A 37 12.65 -4.15 -6.56
N ALA A 38 13.94 -4.37 -6.35
CA ALA A 38 14.94 -4.27 -7.44
C ALA A 38 14.94 -5.49 -8.36
N HIS A 39 14.67 -6.67 -7.83
CA HIS A 39 14.93 -7.92 -8.56
C HIS A 39 13.69 -8.75 -8.91
N SER A 40 12.59 -8.59 -8.19
CA SER A 40 11.37 -9.35 -8.46
C SER A 40 10.53 -8.66 -9.54
N GLU A 41 9.76 -9.45 -10.27
CA GLU A 41 8.79 -8.90 -11.22
C GLU A 41 7.47 -8.55 -10.52
N THR A 42 7.33 -8.90 -9.24
CA THR A 42 6.13 -8.62 -8.46
C THR A 42 6.46 -7.72 -7.27
N LEU A 43 5.42 -7.10 -6.74
CA LEU A 43 5.52 -6.23 -5.57
C LEU A 43 4.49 -6.65 -4.53
N ILE A 44 4.89 -6.60 -3.26
CA ILE A 44 3.94 -6.75 -2.16
C ILE A 44 3.50 -5.34 -1.77
N VAL A 45 2.19 -5.12 -1.77
CA VAL A 45 1.61 -3.79 -1.55
C VAL A 45 0.42 -3.87 -0.61
N ILE A 46 0.02 -2.73 -0.06
CA ILE A 46 -1.28 -2.58 0.60
C ILE A 46 -2.04 -1.46 -0.10
N PRO A 47 -3.36 -1.59 -0.25
CA PRO A 47 -4.15 -0.58 -0.96
C PRO A 47 -4.47 0.61 -0.06
N ILE A 48 -4.71 1.74 -0.72
CA ILE A 48 -5.17 2.98 -0.08
C ILE A 48 -6.57 3.25 -0.61
N THR A 49 -7.51 3.54 0.28
CA THR A 49 -8.89 3.85 -0.10
C THR A 49 -9.32 5.18 0.46
N SER A 50 -10.07 5.94 -0.34
CA SER A 50 -10.74 7.16 0.12
C SER A 50 -12.14 6.89 0.64
N MET A 51 -12.61 5.65 0.52
CA MET A 51 -13.92 5.28 1.02
C MET A 51 -13.89 5.24 2.55
N ARG A 52 -14.99 5.72 3.15
CA ARG A 52 -15.11 5.69 4.60
C ARG A 52 -15.26 4.24 5.05
N LYS A 53 -14.42 3.84 5.99
CA LYS A 53 -14.45 2.48 6.53
C LYS A 53 -14.50 2.49 8.04
N ARG A 54 -15.08 1.44 8.59
CA ARG A 54 -15.06 1.22 10.02
C ARG A 54 -13.60 1.06 10.45
N TYR A 55 -13.20 1.76 11.51
CA TYR A 55 -11.81 1.73 11.98
C TYR A 55 -11.41 0.32 12.42
N LEU A 56 -10.22 -0.09 12.00
CA LEU A 56 -9.55 -1.31 12.47
C LEU A 56 -8.12 -0.94 12.88
N PRO A 57 -7.52 -1.70 13.82
CA PRO A 57 -6.11 -1.44 14.21
C PRO A 57 -5.12 -1.58 13.05
N THR A 58 -5.52 -2.23 11.97
CA THR A 58 -4.70 -2.40 10.77
C THR A 58 -4.84 -1.25 9.78
N HIS A 59 -5.63 -0.24 10.10
CA HIS A 59 -5.80 0.94 9.25
C HIS A 59 -4.78 2.00 9.60
N ILE A 60 -4.17 2.60 8.58
CA ILE A 60 -3.22 3.70 8.75
C ILE A 60 -3.77 4.92 8.03
N MET A 61 -3.95 6.03 8.76
CA MET A 61 -4.42 7.26 8.16
C MET A 61 -3.32 7.86 7.30
N ILE A 62 -3.61 8.05 6.03
CA ILE A 62 -2.72 8.72 5.08
C ILE A 62 -3.11 10.19 4.94
N GLY A 63 -4.42 10.49 5.07
CA GLY A 63 -4.90 11.85 4.89
C GLY A 63 -4.81 12.27 3.43
N THR A 64 -4.35 13.50 3.23
CA THR A 64 -4.11 14.06 1.90
C THR A 64 -2.62 14.31 1.67
N ASP A 65 -1.76 13.65 2.46
CA ASP A 65 -0.31 13.80 2.35
C ASP A 65 0.25 12.88 1.27
N TYR A 66 1.53 13.05 0.99
CA TYR A 66 2.31 12.17 0.10
C TYR A 66 1.77 12.09 -1.32
N GLY A 67 1.14 13.16 -1.81
CA GLY A 67 0.62 13.20 -3.17
C GLY A 67 -0.81 12.65 -3.32
N ILE A 68 -1.43 12.25 -2.23
CA ILE A 68 -2.81 11.77 -2.21
C ILE A 68 -3.75 12.96 -2.19
N GLU A 69 -4.72 13.00 -3.09
CA GLU A 69 -5.63 14.13 -3.24
C GLU A 69 -6.86 14.07 -2.32
N ARG A 70 -7.34 12.88 -2.02
CA ARG A 70 -8.50 12.68 -1.15
C ARG A 70 -8.07 12.09 0.16
N LYS A 71 -8.70 12.52 1.26
CA LYS A 71 -8.45 11.97 2.58
C LYS A 71 -8.61 10.45 2.53
N SER A 72 -7.55 9.73 2.84
CA SER A 72 -7.46 8.29 2.57
C SER A 72 -6.86 7.51 3.72
N THR A 73 -7.09 6.20 3.68
CA THR A 73 -6.63 5.24 4.68
C THR A 73 -5.98 4.07 3.97
N ALA A 74 -4.82 3.64 4.45
CA ALA A 74 -4.17 2.42 3.97
C ALA A 74 -4.67 1.22 4.77
N LEU A 75 -4.83 0.09 4.10
CA LEU A 75 -5.45 -1.11 4.67
C LEU A 75 -4.42 -2.23 4.79
N ALA A 76 -3.80 -2.35 5.98
CA ALA A 76 -2.80 -3.38 6.20
C ALA A 76 -3.38 -4.80 6.31
N GLU A 77 -4.70 -4.94 6.39
CA GLU A 77 -5.35 -6.25 6.36
C GLU A 77 -5.53 -6.76 4.93
N GLN A 78 -5.26 -5.92 3.91
CA GLN A 78 -5.40 -6.32 2.51
C GLN A 78 -4.06 -6.35 1.79
N ILE A 79 -3.11 -7.07 2.39
CA ILE A 79 -1.80 -7.27 1.78
C ILE A 79 -1.98 -8.09 0.50
N MET A 80 -1.38 -7.63 -0.59
CA MET A 80 -1.50 -8.35 -1.85
C MET A 80 -0.21 -8.28 -2.66
N THR A 81 -0.05 -9.23 -3.55
CA THR A 81 1.06 -9.24 -4.50
C THR A 81 0.51 -8.86 -5.86
N ILE A 82 1.15 -7.91 -6.50
CA ILE A 82 0.78 -7.50 -7.86
C ILE A 82 2.00 -7.55 -8.76
N ASP A 83 1.77 -7.80 -10.04
CA ASP A 83 2.82 -7.70 -11.05
C ASP A 83 3.18 -6.23 -11.25
N LYS A 84 4.47 -5.95 -11.49
CA LYS A 84 4.90 -4.56 -11.73
C LYS A 84 4.19 -3.94 -12.93
N SER A 85 3.75 -4.74 -13.89
CA SER A 85 3.01 -4.24 -15.06
C SER A 85 1.66 -3.60 -14.69
N ARG A 86 1.18 -3.81 -13.48
CA ARG A 86 -0.07 -3.20 -13.03
C ARG A 86 0.10 -1.76 -12.57
N LEU A 87 1.35 -1.30 -12.39
CA LEU A 87 1.62 0.08 -11.97
C LEU A 87 1.25 1.04 -13.09
N VAL A 88 0.51 2.11 -12.74
CA VAL A 88 0.08 3.12 -13.70
C VAL A 88 0.97 4.35 -13.62
N ARG A 89 1.16 4.91 -12.41
CA ARG A 89 2.04 6.06 -12.23
C ARG A 89 2.44 6.22 -10.76
N TYR A 90 3.59 6.86 -10.58
CA TYR A 90 4.10 7.21 -9.25
C TYR A 90 3.29 8.38 -8.68
N VAL A 91 3.00 8.32 -7.39
CA VAL A 91 2.21 9.34 -6.68
C VAL A 91 3.09 10.11 -5.69
N GLY A 92 3.86 9.39 -4.88
CA GLY A 92 4.68 9.99 -3.83
C GLY A 92 5.29 8.90 -2.96
N SER A 93 5.87 9.29 -1.83
CA SER A 93 6.49 8.34 -0.91
C SER A 93 6.17 8.75 0.51
N VAL A 94 5.91 7.79 1.39
CA VAL A 94 5.69 8.09 2.79
C VAL A 94 7.03 8.33 3.49
N ASP A 95 7.00 9.15 4.56
CA ASP A 95 8.21 9.38 5.35
C ASP A 95 8.44 8.22 6.32
N LYS A 96 9.59 8.26 7.01
CA LYS A 96 9.97 7.18 7.92
C LYS A 96 8.95 7.00 9.05
N ARG A 97 8.44 8.09 9.61
CA ARG A 97 7.47 8.00 10.70
C ARG A 97 6.19 7.29 10.25
N LYS A 98 5.69 7.64 9.07
CA LYS A 98 4.50 6.97 8.52
C LYS A 98 4.81 5.51 8.19
N MET A 99 6.01 5.23 7.67
CA MET A 99 6.39 3.84 7.40
C MET A 99 6.44 3.01 8.67
N ASP A 100 6.91 3.60 9.78
CA ASP A 100 6.91 2.91 11.08
C ASP A 100 5.48 2.58 11.53
N GLU A 101 4.52 3.49 11.31
CA GLU A 101 3.11 3.22 11.60
C GLU A 101 2.58 2.06 10.75
N ILE A 102 2.96 2.03 9.48
CA ILE A 102 2.57 0.96 8.56
C ILE A 102 3.15 -0.36 9.04
N ASP A 103 4.42 -0.37 9.44
CA ASP A 103 5.07 -1.59 9.93
C ASP A 103 4.37 -2.14 11.17
N GLU A 104 3.96 -1.26 12.10
CA GLU A 104 3.22 -1.71 13.28
C GLU A 104 1.86 -2.31 12.89
N ALA A 105 1.17 -1.70 11.96
CA ALA A 105 -0.11 -2.23 11.48
C ALA A 105 0.07 -3.57 10.77
N LEU A 106 1.17 -3.74 10.03
CA LEU A 106 1.47 -5.01 9.37
C LEU A 106 1.76 -6.11 10.40
N LYS A 107 2.47 -5.79 11.48
CA LYS A 107 2.70 -6.76 12.56
C LYS A 107 1.38 -7.21 13.18
N ILE A 108 0.46 -6.29 13.39
CA ILE A 108 -0.87 -6.63 13.90
C ILE A 108 -1.62 -7.50 12.90
N SER A 109 -1.62 -7.12 11.64
CA SER A 109 -2.35 -7.82 10.58
C SER A 109 -1.88 -9.28 10.46
N LEU A 110 -0.58 -9.52 10.62
CA LEU A 110 0.01 -10.83 10.42
C LEU A 110 0.30 -11.55 11.74
N ASP A 111 -0.05 -10.94 12.86
CA ASP A 111 0.20 -11.49 14.21
C ASP A 111 1.68 -11.79 14.44
N LEU A 112 2.53 -10.83 14.07
CA LEU A 112 3.98 -10.96 14.27
C LEU A 112 4.36 -10.32 15.59
N SER A 113 5.09 -11.06 16.42
CA SER A 113 5.64 -10.54 17.67
C SER A 113 6.97 -9.86 17.42
N GLU A 114 7.38 -9.02 18.34
CA GLU A 114 8.68 -8.35 18.29
C GLU A 114 9.83 -9.33 18.40
#